data_669eccd37fe43d4f65ced36e2e984e3d
#
_entry.id   669eccd37fe43d4f65ced36e2e984e3d
#
_cell.length_a   1.000
_cell.length_b   1.000
_cell.length_c   1.000
_cell.angle_alpha   90.00
_cell.angle_beta   90.00
_cell.angle_gamma   90.00
#
_symmetry.space_group_name_H-M   'P 1'
#
loop_
_entity.id
_entity.type
_entity.pdbx_description
1 polymer ?
#
loop_
_entity_poly.entity_id
_entity_poly.type
_entity_poly.pdbx_seq_one_letter_code
_entity_poly.pdbx_strand_id
1 'polypeptide(L)'
;MKKTIFLSAIAMTLLACNPSNPLLDAPETPYGVPAFDQVKIEHYMPAFEAAIAEQKAEIDAIVNNPAEPTFDNTIVALDRTGMLLERVSGVFFNVLEADGNDEMNAIAEQVSPMLSELSDGIILNDQLFQRVKTVYDQREQLGLNAEQMRLTTE
;
A
#
# COMPACT_ATOMS: atom_id res chain seq x y z
N MET A 1 -5.94 2.53 -63.68
CA MET A 1 -4.91 2.11 -62.70
C MET A 1 -4.98 3.12 -61.54
N LYS A 2 -5.65 2.73 -60.43
CA LYS A 2 -5.81 3.55 -59.23
C LYS A 2 -4.71 3.20 -58.24
N LYS A 3 -3.79 4.16 -57.94
CA LYS A 3 -2.74 3.95 -56.93
C LYS A 3 -3.32 4.37 -55.56
N THR A 4 -3.49 3.36 -54.71
CA THR A 4 -3.87 3.56 -53.31
C THR A 4 -2.62 3.84 -52.49
N ILE A 5 -2.50 5.07 -51.96
CA ILE A 5 -1.43 5.46 -51.05
C ILE A 5 -1.88 5.07 -49.62
N PHE A 6 -1.23 4.06 -49.06
CA PHE A 6 -1.36 3.71 -47.63
C PHE A 6 -0.57 4.71 -46.80
N LEU A 7 -1.25 5.61 -46.12
CA LEU A 7 -0.66 6.50 -45.13
C LEU A 7 -0.54 5.75 -43.80
N SER A 8 0.64 5.22 -43.50
CA SER A 8 0.94 4.57 -42.23
C SER A 8 1.13 5.65 -41.17
N ALA A 9 0.13 5.83 -40.31
CA ALA A 9 0.24 6.66 -39.12
C ALA A 9 1.06 5.93 -38.05
N ILE A 10 2.33 6.32 -37.91
CA ILE A 10 3.17 5.89 -36.78
C ILE A 10 2.67 6.65 -35.55
N ALA A 11 1.92 5.96 -34.70
CA ALA A 11 1.58 6.44 -33.37
C ALA A 11 2.86 6.41 -32.52
N MET A 12 3.48 7.57 -32.35
CA MET A 12 4.61 7.78 -31.46
C MET A 12 4.06 7.82 -30.03
N THR A 13 4.08 6.68 -29.34
CA THR A 13 3.82 6.63 -27.90
C THR A 13 4.97 7.34 -27.21
N LEU A 14 4.72 8.58 -26.78
CA LEU A 14 5.58 9.27 -25.83
C LEU A 14 5.53 8.47 -24.51
N LEU A 15 6.53 7.62 -24.28
CA LEU A 15 6.86 7.19 -22.92
C LEU A 15 7.29 8.44 -22.17
N ALA A 16 6.36 9.07 -21.45
CA ALA A 16 6.71 10.01 -20.43
C ALA A 16 7.54 9.24 -19.39
N CYS A 17 8.85 9.47 -19.34
CA CYS A 17 9.65 9.16 -18.17
C CYS A 17 9.10 10.04 -17.04
N ASN A 18 8.14 9.55 -16.30
CA ASN A 18 7.85 10.10 -14.98
C ASN A 18 9.11 9.82 -14.15
N PRO A 19 9.76 10.85 -13.58
CA PRO A 19 10.84 10.61 -12.64
C PRO A 19 10.28 9.67 -11.55
N SER A 20 10.96 8.55 -11.32
CA SER A 20 10.53 7.58 -10.32
C SER A 20 10.48 8.28 -8.95
N ASN A 21 9.36 8.16 -8.25
CA ASN A 21 9.25 8.69 -6.90
C ASN A 21 10.06 7.78 -5.96
N PRO A 22 11.13 8.29 -5.31
CA PRO A 22 12.02 7.47 -4.49
C PRO A 22 11.34 6.83 -3.27
N LEU A 23 10.13 7.27 -2.91
CA LEU A 23 9.34 6.68 -1.83
C LEU A 23 8.59 5.43 -2.24
N LEU A 24 8.36 5.21 -3.55
CA LEU A 24 7.60 4.06 -4.05
C LEU A 24 8.47 2.81 -4.22
N ASP A 25 9.76 2.99 -4.53
CA ASP A 25 10.68 1.90 -4.70
C ASP A 25 11.29 1.45 -3.37
N ALA A 26 11.63 0.17 -3.25
CA ALA A 26 12.39 -0.31 -2.11
C ALA A 26 13.77 0.37 -2.10
N PRO A 27 14.23 0.93 -0.96
CA PRO A 27 15.52 1.60 -0.93
C PRO A 27 16.66 0.63 -1.22
N GLU A 28 17.50 0.94 -2.21
CA GLU A 28 18.72 0.19 -2.56
C GLU A 28 19.94 0.57 -1.69
N THR A 29 19.71 1.37 -0.66
CA THR A 29 20.73 1.85 0.27
C THR A 29 21.14 0.78 1.27
N PRO A 30 22.33 0.87 1.88
CA PRO A 30 22.72 -0.02 2.97
C PRO A 30 21.68 -0.02 4.10
N TYR A 31 21.31 -1.22 4.55
CA TYR A 31 20.32 -1.46 5.61
C TYR A 31 18.88 -1.00 5.28
N GLY A 32 18.56 -0.71 4.03
CA GLY A 32 17.22 -0.29 3.61
C GLY A 32 16.83 1.11 4.13
N VAL A 33 17.82 1.94 4.47
CA VAL A 33 17.56 3.34 4.90
C VAL A 33 17.02 4.14 3.72
N PRO A 34 15.90 4.91 3.87
CA PRO A 34 15.42 5.77 2.81
C PRO A 34 16.46 6.76 2.30
N ALA A 35 16.51 6.99 0.99
CA ALA A 35 17.43 7.95 0.38
C ALA A 35 16.92 9.39 0.59
N PHE A 36 17.01 9.89 1.82
CA PHE A 36 16.46 11.20 2.22
C PHE A 36 16.95 12.37 1.36
N ASP A 37 18.17 12.29 0.82
CA ASP A 37 18.76 13.28 -0.08
C ASP A 37 18.07 13.35 -1.46
N GLN A 38 17.31 12.31 -1.83
CA GLN A 38 16.54 12.25 -3.08
C GLN A 38 15.05 12.55 -2.88
N VAL A 39 14.57 12.50 -1.64
CA VAL A 39 13.16 12.78 -1.33
C VAL A 39 12.91 14.28 -1.29
N LYS A 40 11.90 14.74 -2.03
CA LYS A 40 11.43 16.12 -2.05
C LYS A 40 10.00 16.19 -1.55
N ILE A 41 9.57 17.37 -1.12
CA ILE A 41 8.20 17.59 -0.62
C ILE A 41 7.15 17.16 -1.66
N GLU A 42 7.38 17.46 -2.93
CA GLU A 42 6.50 17.08 -4.06
C GLU A 42 6.29 15.55 -4.22
N HIS A 43 7.14 14.72 -3.62
CA HIS A 43 7.04 13.27 -3.69
C HIS A 43 6.04 12.68 -2.71
N TYR A 44 5.75 13.37 -1.58
CA TYR A 44 4.97 12.78 -0.50
C TYR A 44 3.52 12.52 -0.88
N MET A 45 2.80 13.51 -1.41
CA MET A 45 1.38 13.36 -1.71
C MET A 45 1.12 12.25 -2.74
N PRO A 46 1.82 12.19 -3.89
CA PRO A 46 1.70 11.08 -4.83
C PRO A 46 2.08 9.72 -4.23
N ALA A 47 3.04 9.68 -3.31
CA ALA A 47 3.43 8.44 -2.63
C ALA A 47 2.33 7.94 -1.67
N PHE A 48 1.69 8.83 -0.92
CA PHE A 48 0.56 8.47 -0.07
C PHE A 48 -0.63 7.97 -0.90
N GLU A 49 -0.97 8.66 -1.99
CA GLU A 49 -2.07 8.23 -2.87
C GLU A 49 -1.82 6.83 -3.45
N ALA A 50 -0.61 6.57 -3.93
CA ALA A 50 -0.22 5.28 -4.47
C ALA A 50 -0.24 4.18 -3.39
N ALA A 51 0.32 4.45 -2.22
CA ALA A 51 0.40 3.50 -1.12
C ALA A 51 -0.99 3.14 -0.54
N ILE A 52 -1.88 4.12 -0.42
CA ILE A 52 -3.27 3.91 -0.02
C ILE A 52 -4.01 3.05 -1.07
N ALA A 53 -3.80 3.33 -2.36
CA ALA A 53 -4.42 2.54 -3.43
C ALA A 53 -3.90 1.10 -3.44
N GLU A 54 -2.60 0.89 -3.20
CA GLU A 54 -1.98 -0.44 -3.09
C GLU A 54 -2.59 -1.22 -1.93
N GLN A 55 -2.66 -0.63 -0.72
CA GLN A 55 -3.23 -1.32 0.44
C GLN A 55 -4.72 -1.66 0.25
N LYS A 56 -5.51 -0.78 -0.36
CA LYS A 56 -6.90 -1.09 -0.74
C LYS A 56 -6.97 -2.30 -1.66
N ALA A 57 -6.10 -2.38 -2.67
CA ALA A 57 -6.05 -3.51 -3.59
C ALA A 57 -5.62 -4.81 -2.90
N GLU A 58 -4.69 -4.75 -1.95
CA GLU A 58 -4.28 -5.91 -1.14
C GLU A 58 -5.43 -6.43 -0.27
N ILE A 59 -6.18 -5.54 0.40
CA ILE A 59 -7.38 -5.89 1.17
C ILE A 59 -8.43 -6.52 0.25
N ASP A 60 -8.69 -5.91 -0.91
CA ASP A 60 -9.64 -6.45 -1.89
C ASP A 60 -9.23 -7.84 -2.38
N ALA A 61 -7.94 -8.11 -2.55
CA ALA A 61 -7.44 -9.43 -2.94
C ALA A 61 -7.69 -10.49 -1.85
N ILE A 62 -7.59 -10.13 -0.57
CA ILE A 62 -7.93 -11.02 0.54
C ILE A 62 -9.44 -11.29 0.56
N VAL A 63 -10.24 -10.23 0.50
CA VAL A 63 -11.71 -10.31 0.57
C VAL A 63 -12.28 -11.14 -0.57
N ASN A 64 -11.79 -10.94 -1.79
CA ASN A 64 -12.27 -11.61 -3.00
C ASN A 64 -11.57 -12.96 -3.29
N ASN A 65 -10.73 -13.46 -2.38
CA ASN A 65 -10.08 -14.75 -2.56
C ASN A 65 -11.12 -15.89 -2.55
N PRO A 66 -11.26 -16.66 -3.65
CA PRO A 66 -12.28 -17.72 -3.74
C PRO A 66 -11.98 -18.95 -2.87
N ALA A 67 -10.76 -19.07 -2.33
CA ALA A 67 -10.39 -20.16 -1.45
C ALA A 67 -10.96 -19.95 -0.06
N GLU A 68 -11.26 -21.07 0.63
CA GLU A 68 -11.64 -21.05 2.04
C GLU A 68 -10.61 -20.27 2.87
N PRO A 69 -11.05 -19.49 3.88
CA PRO A 69 -10.15 -18.76 4.75
C PRO A 69 -9.20 -19.69 5.50
N THR A 70 -7.90 -19.39 5.45
CA THR A 70 -6.84 -20.08 6.19
C THR A 70 -6.00 -19.06 6.96
N PHE A 71 -5.18 -19.53 7.89
CA PHE A 71 -4.21 -18.67 8.57
C PHE A 71 -3.32 -17.91 7.56
N ASP A 72 -2.80 -18.59 6.55
CA ASP A 72 -1.90 -17.97 5.58
C ASP A 72 -2.59 -16.99 4.63
N ASN A 73 -3.74 -17.37 4.03
CA ASN A 73 -4.42 -16.56 3.03
C ASN A 73 -5.32 -15.46 3.62
N THR A 74 -5.41 -15.37 4.95
CA THR A 74 -6.24 -14.38 5.63
C THR A 74 -5.42 -13.63 6.69
N ILE A 75 -4.91 -14.29 7.73
CA ILE A 75 -4.20 -13.60 8.83
C ILE A 75 -2.83 -13.11 8.37
N VAL A 76 -1.98 -14.00 7.83
CA VAL A 76 -0.65 -13.61 7.32
C VAL A 76 -0.76 -12.66 6.12
N ALA A 77 -1.74 -12.87 5.26
CA ALA A 77 -1.99 -11.96 4.14
C ALA A 77 -2.35 -10.55 4.65
N LEU A 78 -3.25 -10.45 5.66
CA LEU A 78 -3.65 -9.17 6.25
C LEU A 78 -2.48 -8.47 6.97
N ASP A 79 -1.70 -9.21 7.76
CA ASP A 79 -0.52 -8.71 8.48
C ASP A 79 0.53 -8.08 7.53
N ARG A 80 0.57 -8.53 6.27
CA ARG A 80 1.49 -8.03 5.25
C ARG A 80 0.95 -6.87 4.41
N THR A 81 -0.31 -6.49 4.58
CA THR A 81 -0.86 -5.36 3.82
C THR A 81 -0.30 -4.02 4.31
N GLY A 82 -0.23 -3.06 3.41
CA GLY A 82 0.14 -1.69 3.74
C GLY A 82 1.61 -1.44 4.02
N MET A 83 2.52 -2.36 3.69
CA MET A 83 3.96 -2.17 3.91
C MET A 83 4.52 -0.92 3.20
N LEU A 84 4.02 -0.61 2.01
CA LEU A 84 4.39 0.62 1.31
C LEU A 84 3.89 1.85 2.08
N LEU A 85 2.64 1.83 2.55
CA LEU A 85 2.06 2.94 3.31
C LEU A 85 2.77 3.17 4.64
N GLU A 86 3.14 2.09 5.36
CA GLU A 86 3.94 2.16 6.58
C GLU A 86 5.28 2.85 6.30
N ARG A 87 5.99 2.45 5.23
CA ARG A 87 7.25 3.06 4.85
C ARG A 87 7.11 4.54 4.50
N VAL A 88 6.15 4.90 3.66
CA VAL A 88 5.90 6.29 3.25
C VAL A 88 5.53 7.14 4.46
N SER A 89 4.63 6.66 5.31
CA SER A 89 4.21 7.33 6.54
C SER A 89 5.38 7.50 7.52
N GLY A 90 6.18 6.45 7.72
CA GLY A 90 7.34 6.50 8.59
C GLY A 90 8.36 7.55 8.14
N VAL A 91 8.66 7.63 6.84
CA VAL A 91 9.55 8.68 6.31
C VAL A 91 8.94 10.07 6.49
N PHE A 92 7.69 10.25 6.08
CA PHE A 92 7.02 11.56 6.10
C PHE A 92 6.91 12.13 7.52
N PHE A 93 6.31 11.38 8.44
CA PHE A 93 6.05 11.89 9.79
C PHE A 93 7.33 12.08 10.61
N ASN A 94 8.36 11.24 10.41
CA ASN A 94 9.66 11.48 11.05
C ASN A 94 10.33 12.76 10.55
N VAL A 95 10.28 13.05 9.24
CA VAL A 95 10.83 14.30 8.69
C VAL A 95 10.00 15.49 9.13
N LEU A 96 8.66 15.37 9.14
CA LEU A 96 7.76 16.42 9.60
C LEU A 96 8.04 16.83 11.06
N GLU A 97 8.29 15.86 11.93
CA GLU A 97 8.61 16.14 13.35
C GLU A 97 10.02 16.73 13.54
N ALA A 98 10.98 16.33 12.72
CA ALA A 98 12.36 16.74 12.87
C ALA A 98 12.68 18.08 12.19
N ASP A 99 12.13 18.33 11.01
CA ASP A 99 12.43 19.48 10.15
C ASP A 99 11.20 19.91 9.31
N GLY A 100 10.02 19.91 9.93
CA GLY A 100 8.75 20.25 9.30
C GLY A 100 8.63 21.73 8.95
N ASN A 101 7.84 22.02 7.93
CA ASN A 101 7.51 23.36 7.48
C ASN A 101 6.02 23.47 7.12
N ASP A 102 5.56 24.68 6.77
CA ASP A 102 4.15 24.94 6.47
C ASP A 102 3.62 24.09 5.30
N GLU A 103 4.46 23.80 4.29
CA GLU A 103 4.07 22.97 3.14
C GLU A 103 3.87 21.49 3.56
N MET A 104 4.75 20.96 4.41
CA MET A 104 4.59 19.61 4.97
C MET A 104 3.39 19.53 5.91
N ASN A 105 3.13 20.56 6.72
CA ASN A 105 1.94 20.62 7.55
C ASN A 105 0.66 20.58 6.70
N ALA A 106 0.62 21.31 5.58
CA ALA A 106 -0.50 21.27 4.66
C ALA A 106 -0.73 19.89 4.02
N ILE A 107 0.35 19.13 3.76
CA ILE A 107 0.26 17.74 3.30
C ILE A 107 -0.31 16.86 4.43
N ALA A 108 0.17 17.01 5.67
CA ALA A 108 -0.32 16.24 6.82
C ALA A 108 -1.82 16.44 7.06
N GLU A 109 -2.31 17.69 6.91
CA GLU A 109 -3.74 18.01 7.01
C GLU A 109 -4.59 17.30 5.94
N GLN A 110 -4.05 17.09 4.74
CA GLN A 110 -4.73 16.37 3.65
C GLN A 110 -4.65 14.86 3.82
N VAL A 111 -3.50 14.34 4.24
CA VAL A 111 -3.25 12.89 4.36
C VAL A 111 -3.98 12.29 5.55
N SER A 112 -4.07 13.01 6.68
CA SER A 112 -4.69 12.47 7.90
C SER A 112 -6.12 11.96 7.71
N PRO A 113 -7.04 12.67 7.05
CA PRO A 113 -8.37 12.12 6.77
C PRO A 113 -8.34 10.93 5.80
N MET A 114 -7.42 10.88 4.84
CA MET A 114 -7.28 9.75 3.91
C MET A 114 -6.86 8.48 4.64
N LEU A 115 -5.93 8.59 5.59
CA LEU A 115 -5.50 7.48 6.44
C LEU A 115 -6.62 6.98 7.36
N SER A 116 -7.40 7.92 7.93
CA SER A 116 -8.56 7.58 8.75
C SER A 116 -9.63 6.84 7.94
N GLU A 117 -9.96 7.34 6.74
CA GLU A 117 -10.91 6.69 5.85
C GLU A 117 -10.47 5.28 5.44
N LEU A 118 -9.17 5.10 5.15
CA LEU A 118 -8.61 3.78 4.84
C LEU A 118 -8.74 2.83 6.03
N SER A 119 -8.34 3.28 7.22
CA SER A 119 -8.41 2.49 8.45
C SER A 119 -9.85 2.08 8.76
N ASP A 120 -10.78 3.01 8.70
CA ASP A 120 -12.21 2.75 8.92
C ASP A 120 -12.74 1.77 7.87
N GLY A 121 -12.35 1.93 6.60
CA GLY A 121 -12.74 1.03 5.51
C GLY A 121 -12.24 -0.40 5.70
N ILE A 122 -11.09 -0.60 6.32
CA ILE A 122 -10.56 -1.93 6.66
C ILE A 122 -11.29 -2.51 7.88
N ILE A 123 -11.39 -1.74 8.97
CA ILE A 123 -11.98 -2.20 10.25
C ILE A 123 -13.46 -2.51 10.09
N LEU A 124 -14.19 -1.74 9.31
CA LEU A 124 -15.63 -1.89 9.09
C LEU A 124 -15.98 -2.81 7.92
N ASN A 125 -15.00 -3.50 7.32
CA ASN A 125 -15.23 -4.42 6.21
C ASN A 125 -15.80 -5.75 6.71
N ASP A 126 -17.11 -5.92 6.54
CA ASP A 126 -17.82 -7.14 6.97
C ASP A 126 -17.27 -8.43 6.34
N GLN A 127 -16.88 -8.40 5.06
CA GLN A 127 -16.37 -9.57 4.35
C GLN A 127 -14.98 -9.96 4.88
N LEU A 128 -14.10 -8.99 5.11
CA LEU A 128 -12.82 -9.21 5.76
C LEU A 128 -13.01 -9.79 7.16
N PHE A 129 -13.89 -9.18 7.95
CA PHE A 129 -14.23 -9.66 9.28
C PHE A 129 -14.71 -11.13 9.29
N GLN A 130 -15.58 -11.52 8.35
CA GLN A 130 -16.04 -12.92 8.26
C GLN A 130 -14.90 -13.89 7.92
N ARG A 131 -13.95 -13.49 7.08
CA ARG A 131 -12.77 -14.32 6.79
C ARG A 131 -11.88 -14.50 8.02
N VAL A 132 -11.57 -13.40 8.71
CA VAL A 132 -10.78 -13.41 9.96
C VAL A 132 -11.48 -14.24 11.01
N LYS A 133 -12.79 -14.03 11.21
CA LYS A 133 -13.60 -14.78 12.17
C LYS A 133 -13.58 -16.29 11.89
N THR A 134 -13.65 -16.69 10.62
CA THR A 134 -13.60 -18.11 10.24
C THR A 134 -12.29 -18.76 10.69
N VAL A 135 -11.14 -18.09 10.50
CA VAL A 135 -9.84 -18.59 10.97
C VAL A 135 -9.77 -18.59 12.48
N TYR A 136 -10.23 -17.51 13.12
CA TYR A 136 -10.25 -17.37 14.57
C TYR A 136 -11.05 -18.48 15.26
N ASP A 137 -12.23 -18.81 14.77
CA ASP A 137 -13.10 -19.86 15.34
C ASP A 137 -12.46 -21.25 15.27
N GLN A 138 -11.59 -21.49 14.28
CA GLN A 138 -10.90 -22.77 14.07
C GLN A 138 -9.48 -22.82 14.66
N ARG A 139 -8.97 -21.73 15.24
CA ARG A 139 -7.56 -21.57 15.63
C ARG A 139 -6.97 -22.68 16.48
N GLU A 140 -7.76 -23.24 17.41
CA GLU A 140 -7.35 -24.34 18.30
C GLU A 140 -7.10 -25.66 17.53
N GLN A 141 -7.68 -25.80 16.32
CA GLN A 141 -7.61 -27.00 15.50
C GLN A 141 -6.55 -26.88 14.39
N LEU A 142 -6.03 -25.66 14.14
CA LEU A 142 -5.08 -25.40 13.06
C LEU A 142 -3.64 -25.78 13.39
N GLY A 143 -3.35 -26.20 14.63
CA GLY A 143 -1.99 -26.55 15.06
C GLY A 143 -1.02 -25.37 15.04
N LEU A 144 -1.51 -24.16 15.25
CA LEU A 144 -0.72 -22.93 15.26
C LEU A 144 0.28 -22.93 16.43
N ASN A 145 1.47 -22.40 16.20
CA ASN A 145 2.42 -22.16 17.28
C ASN A 145 2.00 -20.93 18.12
N ALA A 146 2.69 -20.67 19.24
CA ALA A 146 2.32 -19.60 20.18
C ALA A 146 2.30 -18.21 19.54
N GLU A 147 3.21 -17.92 18.62
CA GLU A 147 3.29 -16.64 17.92
C GLU A 147 2.16 -16.48 16.88
N GLN A 148 1.90 -17.52 16.11
CA GLN A 148 0.78 -17.55 15.17
C GLN A 148 -0.58 -17.45 15.89
N MET A 149 -0.71 -18.10 17.05
CA MET A 149 -1.92 -17.98 17.88
C MET A 149 -2.11 -16.53 18.36
N ARG A 150 -1.04 -15.86 18.80
CA ARG A 150 -1.08 -14.46 19.21
C ARG A 150 -1.54 -13.56 18.06
N LEU A 151 -0.93 -13.70 16.87
CA LEU A 151 -1.29 -12.93 15.70
C LEU A 151 -2.77 -13.12 15.30
N THR A 152 -3.35 -14.28 15.58
CA THR A 152 -4.77 -14.55 15.28
C THR A 152 -5.71 -13.85 16.28
N THR A 153 -5.22 -13.42 17.43
CA THR A 153 -6.00 -12.84 18.53
C THR A 153 -5.82 -11.34 18.73
N GLU A 154 -4.82 -10.74 18.12
CA GLU A 154 -4.58 -9.29 18.08
C GLU A 154 -5.37 -8.62 16.94
#